data_8099dc6b7aa5a3bfdb8b8d87fc6d47b7
#
_entry.id   8099dc6b7aa5a3bfdb8b8d87fc6d47b7
#
_cell.length_a   1.000
_cell.length_b   1.000
_cell.length_c   1.000
_cell.angle_alpha   90.00
_cell.angle_beta   90.00
_cell.angle_gamma   90.00
#
_symmetry.space_group_name_H-M   'P 1'
#
loop_
_entity.id
_entity.type
_entity.pdbx_description
1 polymer ?
#
loop_
_entity_poly.entity_id
_entity_poly.type
_entity_poly.pdbx_seq_one_letter_code
_entity_poly.pdbx_strand_id
1 'polypeptide(L)'
;MLLSLKKLLVFPIVFLALRFFLPYLGLEGQVRSEVEVSSQTAAVRGEEPIEESIEEPIEDPMASWRLKNVDVLVYGDELPGVCAAIWAKKQLGETGRVVLARSNRTKEQFGGLVSRGGLAFLDLDKTYWEIQPTAQCWLQFLQKANVWESCVGAHNTDRAIREMLVEAGVEVISDAPLVPKVKDKQIRYVDIEARQLRIFASAYIDATQDAQLAIDAGVPYWQGFESQDASLADSTLSVSIVPVISGLTIDDIKYLERSLQSDPQLLARIEEQIFRFHGVEGSKFIMTNFDKPIYQPYLDGYLVLSAVLGGAYHLDRNIPYTFSSMNSLFFDKANICAFEDGSLSWNGFLFKLSTTEILQIEQNNFRPTESMLNSMNELEFWLQEKLGNDAIEVFVPPEIYVRQSVNVSEVVDTLTGREIVQGGTAPENSIGSFSYEFDFRGGVNGLSISVPPMPIFNFGIENALAKNIDNLAIVGRASGYEGIAVSVGRINTVNTYQGQGIGVAAALAVQSEVSINSIVSSQVRQTLENMTGLTTQFYGVETSPEIDKTNIR
;
A
#
# COMPACT_ATOMS: atom_id res chain seq x y z
N MET A 1 31.50 14.53 -35.71
CA MET A 1 32.62 15.48 -35.59
C MET A 1 32.52 16.13 -34.23
N LEU A 2 33.56 16.02 -33.43
CA LEU A 2 33.84 16.45 -32.06
C LEU A 2 33.38 15.55 -30.93
N LEU A 3 34.32 14.62 -30.61
CA LEU A 3 34.55 13.99 -29.31
C LEU A 3 34.97 15.05 -28.27
N SER A 4 34.51 14.89 -27.04
CA SER A 4 35.19 15.47 -25.89
C SER A 4 35.24 14.44 -24.76
N LEU A 5 36.42 13.85 -24.59
CA LEU A 5 36.84 13.10 -23.38
C LEU A 5 36.82 14.03 -22.17
N LYS A 6 36.26 13.56 -21.04
CA LYS A 6 36.66 14.02 -19.70
C LYS A 6 37.09 12.84 -18.81
N LYS A 7 38.28 13.02 -18.29
CA LYS A 7 39.13 12.08 -17.57
C LYS A 7 38.53 11.62 -16.25
N LEU A 8 38.76 10.33 -15.97
CA LEU A 8 38.76 9.70 -14.63
C LEU A 8 39.67 10.45 -13.64
N LEU A 9 39.17 10.64 -12.44
CA LEU A 9 39.98 10.77 -11.24
C LEU A 9 39.39 9.85 -10.17
N VAL A 10 40.12 8.78 -9.92
CA VAL A 10 39.88 7.78 -8.86
C VAL A 10 40.51 8.32 -7.59
N PHE A 11 39.71 8.45 -6.50
CA PHE A 11 40.21 8.55 -5.14
C PHE A 11 39.58 7.43 -4.31
N PRO A 12 40.37 6.64 -3.58
CA PRO A 12 39.83 5.65 -2.66
C PRO A 12 39.51 6.30 -1.32
N ILE A 13 38.25 6.23 -0.88
CA ILE A 13 37.87 6.56 0.49
C ILE A 13 37.71 5.25 1.25
N VAL A 14 38.61 5.06 2.21
CA VAL A 14 38.56 4.00 3.22
C VAL A 14 37.49 4.37 4.23
N PHE A 15 36.41 3.58 4.33
CA PHE A 15 35.45 3.69 5.42
C PHE A 15 35.83 2.74 6.55
N LEU A 16 36.18 3.33 7.67
CA LEU A 16 36.39 2.66 8.95
C LEU A 16 35.01 2.39 9.58
N ALA A 17 34.65 1.11 9.72
CA ALA A 17 33.47 0.69 10.44
C ALA A 17 33.72 0.74 11.94
N LEU A 18 33.06 1.66 12.65
CA LEU A 18 32.96 1.63 14.11
C LEU A 18 31.69 0.86 14.52
N ARG A 19 31.87 -0.35 15.04
CA ARG A 19 30.86 -1.08 15.78
C ARG A 19 30.72 -0.50 17.19
N PHE A 20 29.55 -0.03 17.55
CA PHE A 20 29.17 0.16 18.94
C PHE A 20 28.23 -0.97 19.37
N PHE A 21 28.78 -1.84 20.23
CA PHE A 21 27.99 -2.76 21.05
C PHE A 21 27.59 -2.05 22.33
N LEU A 22 26.33 -2.13 22.71
CA LEU A 22 25.87 -1.88 24.07
C LEU A 22 25.06 -3.10 24.56
N PRO A 23 25.39 -3.62 25.74
CA PRO A 23 24.72 -4.81 26.26
C PRO A 23 23.42 -4.46 26.97
N TYR A 24 22.40 -5.28 26.76
CA TYR A 24 21.18 -5.29 27.57
C TYR A 24 21.46 -5.99 28.89
N LEU A 25 21.27 -5.28 30.00
CA LEU A 25 21.17 -5.83 31.34
C LEU A 25 19.69 -6.08 31.64
N GLY A 26 19.39 -7.33 31.94
CA GLY A 26 18.07 -7.76 32.39
C GLY A 26 17.77 -7.31 33.81
N LEU A 27 16.51 -7.01 34.08
CA LEU A 27 15.93 -6.97 35.41
C LEU A 27 14.62 -7.77 35.38
N GLU A 28 14.68 -8.97 35.96
CA GLU A 28 13.51 -9.72 36.40
C GLU A 28 12.92 -9.04 37.64
N GLY A 29 11.63 -8.79 37.61
CA GLY A 29 10.85 -8.34 38.76
C GLY A 29 9.53 -9.11 38.83
N GLN A 30 9.51 -10.14 39.66
CA GLN A 30 8.28 -10.84 40.04
C GLN A 30 7.37 -9.91 40.85
N VAL A 31 6.09 -9.84 40.49
CA VAL A 31 5.04 -9.34 41.38
C VAL A 31 4.00 -10.45 41.55
N ARG A 32 3.95 -10.99 42.75
CA ARG A 32 2.88 -11.88 43.25
C ARG A 32 1.63 -11.05 43.53
N SER A 33 0.52 -11.56 43.11
CA SER A 33 -0.82 -11.17 43.55
C SER A 33 -1.19 -11.86 44.83
N GLU A 34 -1.63 -11.13 45.83
CA GLU A 34 -2.45 -11.67 46.92
C GLU A 34 -3.71 -10.81 47.06
N VAL A 35 -4.84 -11.50 46.94
CA VAL A 35 -6.18 -10.98 47.20
C VAL A 35 -6.53 -11.37 48.63
N GLU A 36 -6.76 -10.40 49.49
CA GLU A 36 -7.47 -10.64 50.74
C GLU A 36 -8.82 -9.95 50.77
N VAL A 37 -9.83 -10.77 50.93
CA VAL A 37 -11.21 -10.37 51.22
C VAL A 37 -11.37 -10.35 52.73
N SER A 38 -11.76 -9.24 53.31
CA SER A 38 -12.29 -9.22 54.66
C SER A 38 -13.56 -8.38 54.75
N SER A 39 -14.62 -9.06 55.13
CA SER A 39 -15.89 -8.52 55.57
C SER A 39 -15.84 -8.15 57.05
N GLN A 40 -16.38 -6.98 57.43
CA GLN A 40 -17.08 -6.83 58.74
C GLN A 40 -17.87 -5.50 58.80
N THR A 41 -19.15 -5.69 58.89
CA THR A 41 -20.19 -5.21 59.84
C THR A 41 -20.18 -3.77 60.39
N ALA A 42 -21.36 -3.25 60.28
CA ALA A 42 -21.90 -1.97 60.70
C ALA A 42 -21.76 -1.57 62.17
N ALA A 43 -21.57 -0.29 62.44
CA ALA A 43 -22.04 0.36 63.67
C ALA A 43 -22.42 1.83 63.37
N VAL A 44 -23.51 2.21 64.01
CA VAL A 44 -24.27 3.44 63.84
C VAL A 44 -23.75 4.53 64.80
N ARG A 45 -23.92 5.81 64.36
CA ARG A 45 -24.05 7.07 65.11
C ARG A 45 -22.86 8.00 65.22
N GLY A 46 -23.13 9.21 64.75
CA GLY A 46 -22.49 10.45 65.10
C GLY A 46 -22.78 11.53 64.05
N GLU A 47 -23.77 12.39 64.27
CA GLU A 47 -23.97 13.61 63.51
C GLU A 47 -22.83 14.56 63.83
N GLU A 48 -22.00 14.88 62.82
CA GLU A 48 -21.06 15.99 62.84
C GLU A 48 -21.45 16.98 61.71
N PRO A 49 -21.07 18.27 61.84
CA PRO A 49 -21.62 19.35 61.03
C PRO A 49 -21.18 19.28 59.57
N ILE A 50 -22.12 19.69 58.70
CA ILE A 50 -21.90 19.84 57.27
C ILE A 50 -20.83 20.92 57.07
N GLU A 51 -19.57 20.47 56.82
CA GLU A 51 -18.58 21.31 56.14
C GLU A 51 -19.06 21.50 54.69
N GLU A 52 -19.34 22.73 54.28
CA GLU A 52 -19.48 23.11 52.89
C GLU A 52 -18.21 22.66 52.17
N SER A 53 -18.31 21.53 51.45
CA SER A 53 -17.28 21.12 50.51
C SER A 53 -17.21 22.24 49.44
N ILE A 54 -16.13 23.02 49.48
CA ILE A 54 -15.71 23.83 48.34
C ILE A 54 -15.50 22.83 47.21
N GLU A 55 -16.46 22.76 46.27
CA GLU A 55 -16.26 22.04 45.02
C GLU A 55 -15.03 22.66 44.36
N GLU A 56 -13.90 21.95 44.37
CA GLU A 56 -12.78 22.31 43.52
C GLU A 56 -13.34 22.42 42.09
N PRO A 57 -13.03 23.51 41.37
CA PRO A 57 -13.48 23.65 39.99
C PRO A 57 -13.04 22.42 39.24
N ILE A 58 -13.99 21.66 38.68
CA ILE A 58 -13.72 20.56 37.75
C ILE A 58 -12.91 21.17 36.63
N GLU A 59 -11.60 21.02 36.66
CA GLU A 59 -10.74 21.45 35.56
C GLU A 59 -11.26 20.77 34.30
N ASP A 60 -11.72 21.58 33.33
CA ASP A 60 -12.12 21.09 32.02
C ASP A 60 -10.92 20.31 31.44
N PRO A 61 -11.04 18.97 31.29
CA PRO A 61 -9.93 18.15 30.77
C PRO A 61 -9.46 18.62 29.40
N MET A 62 -10.24 19.48 28.72
CA MET A 62 -9.95 20.04 27.42
C MET A 62 -9.22 21.39 27.49
N ALA A 63 -9.10 22.04 28.66
CA ALA A 63 -8.44 23.34 28.81
C ALA A 63 -6.94 23.33 28.45
N SER A 64 -6.30 22.15 28.42
CA SER A 64 -4.90 21.96 28.07
C SER A 64 -4.64 21.64 26.59
N TRP A 65 -5.68 21.41 25.78
CA TRP A 65 -5.51 21.00 24.38
C TRP A 65 -5.15 22.17 23.47
N ARG A 66 -4.15 21.94 22.61
CA ARG A 66 -3.81 22.88 21.53
C ARG A 66 -4.81 22.71 20.38
N LEU A 67 -5.30 23.82 19.86
CA LEU A 67 -6.24 23.84 18.74
C LEU A 67 -5.52 24.27 17.47
N LYS A 68 -5.78 23.55 16.37
CA LYS A 68 -5.22 23.85 15.05
C LYS A 68 -6.31 23.84 14.00
N ASN A 69 -6.41 24.94 13.24
CA ASN A 69 -7.32 25.03 12.11
C ASN A 69 -6.52 24.91 10.81
N VAL A 70 -6.95 24.03 9.92
CA VAL A 70 -6.37 23.81 8.59
C VAL A 70 -7.47 23.78 7.54
N ASP A 71 -7.13 23.93 6.28
CA ASP A 71 -8.08 23.87 5.19
C ASP A 71 -8.29 22.41 4.74
N VAL A 72 -7.19 21.65 4.60
CA VAL A 72 -7.21 20.23 4.24
C VAL A 72 -6.31 19.44 5.18
N LEU A 73 -6.81 18.34 5.71
CA LEU A 73 -6.05 17.33 6.45
C LEU A 73 -6.01 16.03 5.67
N VAL A 74 -4.82 15.56 5.33
CA VAL A 74 -4.57 14.25 4.70
C VAL A 74 -3.99 13.31 5.75
N TYR A 75 -4.52 12.09 5.87
CA TYR A 75 -4.04 11.06 6.78
C TYR A 75 -3.49 9.87 6.02
N GLY A 76 -2.18 9.65 6.11
CA GLY A 76 -1.44 8.62 5.40
C GLY A 76 -0.36 9.19 4.49
N ASP A 77 0.75 8.47 4.36
CA ASP A 77 1.98 8.93 3.71
C ASP A 77 2.38 8.12 2.47
N GLU A 78 1.48 7.27 1.96
CA GLU A 78 1.66 6.66 0.64
C GLU A 78 1.49 7.70 -0.48
N LEU A 79 1.99 7.39 -1.67
CA LEU A 79 2.00 8.32 -2.81
C LEU A 79 0.62 8.93 -3.13
N PRO A 80 -0.51 8.20 -3.07
CA PRO A 80 -1.82 8.80 -3.27
C PRO A 80 -2.11 9.96 -2.30
N GLY A 81 -1.80 9.77 -1.01
CA GLY A 81 -1.98 10.80 0.02
C GLY A 81 -1.00 11.96 -0.11
N VAL A 82 0.26 11.66 -0.41
CA VAL A 82 1.28 12.68 -0.69
C VAL A 82 0.86 13.56 -1.84
N CYS A 83 0.40 12.97 -2.95
CA CYS A 83 -0.06 13.70 -4.11
C CYS A 83 -1.35 14.49 -3.85
N ALA A 84 -2.26 13.95 -3.05
CA ALA A 84 -3.45 14.69 -2.61
C ALA A 84 -3.07 15.94 -1.80
N ALA A 85 -2.16 15.82 -0.83
CA ALA A 85 -1.70 16.95 -0.03
C ALA A 85 -1.02 18.04 -0.86
N ILE A 86 -0.11 17.63 -1.75
CA ILE A 86 0.63 18.54 -2.63
C ILE A 86 -0.31 19.30 -3.57
N TRP A 87 -1.25 18.60 -4.19
CA TRP A 87 -2.14 19.23 -5.19
C TRP A 87 -3.26 20.04 -4.54
N ALA A 88 -3.71 19.67 -3.33
CA ALA A 88 -4.54 20.55 -2.52
C ALA A 88 -3.82 21.87 -2.20
N LYS A 89 -2.55 21.78 -1.77
CA LYS A 89 -1.74 22.96 -1.46
C LYS A 89 -1.48 23.83 -2.69
N LYS A 90 -1.16 23.22 -3.83
CA LYS A 90 -0.96 23.95 -5.11
C LYS A 90 -2.21 24.71 -5.51
N GLN A 91 -3.41 24.10 -5.40
CA GLN A 91 -4.68 24.74 -5.78
C GLN A 91 -5.10 25.84 -4.79
N LEU A 92 -4.87 25.65 -3.49
CA LEU A 92 -5.18 26.66 -2.46
C LEU A 92 -4.19 27.84 -2.48
N GLY A 93 -3.00 27.65 -3.06
CA GLY A 93 -1.94 28.67 -3.11
C GLY A 93 -1.20 28.85 -1.78
N GLU A 94 -0.44 29.95 -1.66
CA GLU A 94 0.46 30.19 -0.52
C GLU A 94 -0.26 30.24 0.83
N THR A 95 -1.45 30.82 0.89
CA THR A 95 -2.23 30.99 2.12
C THR A 95 -2.95 29.72 2.58
N GLY A 96 -3.08 28.70 1.70
CA GLY A 96 -3.73 27.43 2.01
C GLY A 96 -2.96 26.66 3.08
N ARG A 97 -3.68 26.15 4.08
CA ARG A 97 -3.12 25.38 5.20
C ARG A 97 -3.43 23.90 4.98
N VAL A 98 -2.46 23.19 4.46
CA VAL A 98 -2.57 21.75 4.23
C VAL A 98 -1.62 21.00 5.16
N VAL A 99 -2.16 20.01 5.87
CA VAL A 99 -1.41 19.14 6.76
C VAL A 99 -1.50 17.71 6.26
N LEU A 100 -0.36 17.03 6.19
CA LEU A 100 -0.28 15.58 6.06
C LEU A 100 0.07 14.99 7.43
N ALA A 101 -0.86 14.24 8.01
CA ALA A 101 -0.65 13.50 9.24
C ALA A 101 -0.36 12.03 8.92
N ARG A 102 0.49 11.38 9.72
CA ARG A 102 0.76 9.94 9.60
C ARG A 102 0.94 9.31 10.97
N SER A 103 0.47 8.07 11.14
CA SER A 103 0.61 7.31 12.38
C SER A 103 2.06 6.89 12.66
N ASN A 104 2.86 6.77 11.61
CA ASN A 104 4.23 6.26 11.69
C ASN A 104 5.18 7.26 12.35
N ARG A 105 6.22 6.74 12.97
CA ARG A 105 7.21 7.51 13.71
C ARG A 105 7.98 8.45 12.81
N THR A 106 8.44 9.58 13.39
CA THR A 106 9.21 10.61 12.66
C THR A 106 10.44 10.05 11.92
N LYS A 107 11.06 9.00 12.44
CA LYS A 107 12.25 8.36 11.84
C LYS A 107 11.92 7.36 10.73
N GLU A 108 10.68 6.93 10.61
CA GLU A 108 10.29 5.98 9.58
C GLU A 108 10.21 6.67 8.21
N GLN A 109 10.54 5.91 7.16
CA GLN A 109 10.51 6.39 5.78
C GLN A 109 9.09 6.75 5.36
N PHE A 110 8.95 7.73 4.47
CA PHE A 110 7.71 8.02 3.74
C PHE A 110 7.52 7.04 2.59
N GLY A 111 6.28 6.88 2.13
CA GLY A 111 5.96 6.16 0.91
C GLY A 111 5.38 4.77 1.12
N GLY A 112 5.17 4.33 2.37
CA GLY A 112 4.51 3.07 2.68
C GLY A 112 5.03 1.89 1.85
N LEU A 113 4.17 1.36 0.98
CA LEU A 113 4.47 0.21 0.13
C LEU A 113 5.78 0.32 -0.66
N VAL A 114 6.05 1.46 -1.31
CA VAL A 114 7.24 1.65 -2.16
C VAL A 114 8.50 2.06 -1.40
N SER A 115 8.47 2.00 -0.07
CA SER A 115 9.62 2.22 0.82
C SER A 115 9.63 1.20 1.95
N ARG A 116 8.81 1.39 3.00
CA ARG A 116 8.73 0.50 4.17
C ARG A 116 8.27 -0.92 3.80
N GLY A 117 7.42 -1.06 2.77
CA GLY A 117 6.96 -2.34 2.24
C GLY A 117 7.92 -3.00 1.24
N GLY A 118 9.02 -2.35 0.86
CA GLY A 118 10.07 -2.91 0.01
C GLY A 118 9.73 -3.05 -1.48
N LEU A 119 8.53 -2.65 -1.94
CA LEU A 119 8.14 -2.76 -3.35
C LEU A 119 8.95 -1.79 -4.20
N ALA A 120 9.95 -2.33 -4.91
CA ALA A 120 10.84 -1.55 -5.75
C ALA A 120 10.41 -1.52 -7.23
N PHE A 121 9.89 -2.63 -7.74
CA PHE A 121 9.46 -2.72 -9.14
C PHE A 121 8.10 -2.03 -9.30
N LEU A 122 8.09 -0.92 -10.02
CA LEU A 122 6.90 -0.11 -10.23
C LEU A 122 6.06 -0.63 -11.41
N ASP A 123 4.75 -0.69 -11.20
CA ASP A 123 3.78 -0.96 -12.26
C ASP A 123 3.59 0.31 -13.10
N LEU A 124 4.56 0.58 -13.99
CA LEU A 124 4.51 1.72 -14.88
C LEU A 124 3.44 1.50 -15.94
N ASP A 125 2.65 2.52 -16.17
CA ASP A 125 1.74 2.56 -17.28
C ASP A 125 2.54 2.54 -18.60
N LYS A 126 2.33 1.50 -19.41
CA LYS A 126 3.02 1.32 -20.71
C LYS A 126 2.34 2.08 -21.84
N THR A 127 1.42 2.96 -21.52
CA THR A 127 0.64 3.73 -22.46
C THR A 127 1.05 5.20 -22.44
N TYR A 128 0.50 5.99 -23.34
CA TYR A 128 0.77 7.44 -23.42
C TYR A 128 -0.03 8.26 -22.39
N TRP A 129 -0.67 7.61 -21.40
CA TRP A 129 -1.43 8.31 -20.35
C TRP A 129 -0.56 9.11 -19.39
N GLU A 130 0.74 8.83 -19.35
CA GLU A 130 1.71 9.55 -18.51
C GLU A 130 1.68 11.07 -18.74
N ILE A 131 1.29 11.50 -19.93
CA ILE A 131 1.20 12.94 -20.28
C ILE A 131 -0.12 13.59 -19.86
N GLN A 132 -1.08 12.82 -19.31
CA GLN A 132 -2.36 13.38 -18.91
C GLN A 132 -2.25 14.25 -17.63
N PRO A 133 -3.23 15.17 -17.39
CA PRO A 133 -3.19 16.08 -16.26
C PRO A 133 -3.06 15.39 -14.90
N THR A 134 -3.71 14.25 -14.71
CA THR A 134 -3.72 13.47 -13.47
C THR A 134 -2.41 12.76 -13.14
N ALA A 135 -1.52 12.59 -14.11
CA ALA A 135 -0.25 11.88 -13.95
C ALA A 135 0.91 12.75 -13.42
N GLN A 136 0.72 14.07 -13.31
CA GLN A 136 1.83 15.00 -13.09
C GLN A 136 2.54 14.82 -11.75
N CYS A 137 1.80 14.45 -10.69
CA CYS A 137 2.42 14.15 -9.40
C CYS A 137 3.26 12.87 -9.45
N TRP A 138 2.75 11.84 -10.13
CA TRP A 138 3.47 10.60 -10.35
C TRP A 138 4.76 10.82 -11.12
N LEU A 139 4.73 11.57 -12.22
CA LEU A 139 5.90 11.91 -13.01
C LEU A 139 6.94 12.72 -12.21
N GLN A 140 6.47 13.67 -11.39
CA GLN A 140 7.35 14.40 -10.47
C GLN A 140 8.03 13.45 -9.46
N PHE A 141 7.29 12.49 -8.93
CA PHE A 141 7.84 11.47 -8.04
C PHE A 141 8.90 10.62 -8.75
N LEU A 142 8.60 10.06 -9.92
CA LEU A 142 9.56 9.25 -10.70
C LEU A 142 10.87 10.01 -10.94
N GLN A 143 10.77 11.28 -11.34
CA GLN A 143 11.94 12.14 -11.59
C GLN A 143 12.75 12.34 -10.29
N LYS A 144 12.10 12.72 -9.18
CA LYS A 144 12.79 13.01 -7.92
C LYS A 144 13.34 11.76 -7.24
N ALA A 145 12.67 10.64 -7.37
CA ALA A 145 13.12 9.35 -6.86
C ALA A 145 14.25 8.74 -7.73
N ASN A 146 14.61 9.42 -8.83
CA ASN A 146 15.63 8.97 -9.76
C ASN A 146 15.34 7.58 -10.32
N VAL A 147 14.06 7.34 -10.66
CA VAL A 147 13.63 6.10 -11.31
C VAL A 147 14.16 6.12 -12.75
N TRP A 148 14.99 5.13 -13.07
CA TRP A 148 15.58 5.10 -14.40
C TRP A 148 14.62 4.50 -15.43
N GLU A 149 14.16 3.28 -15.21
CA GLU A 149 13.15 2.64 -16.08
C GLU A 149 11.97 2.09 -15.30
N SER A 150 12.19 1.23 -14.29
CA SER A 150 11.09 0.57 -13.57
C SER A 150 11.31 0.44 -12.07
N CYS A 151 12.52 0.68 -11.58
CA CYS A 151 12.87 0.36 -10.21
C CYS A 151 13.14 1.60 -9.34
N VAL A 152 12.70 1.54 -8.10
CA VAL A 152 12.93 2.58 -7.10
C VAL A 152 13.40 1.98 -5.78
N GLY A 153 14.48 2.52 -5.22
CA GLY A 153 14.94 2.15 -3.87
C GLY A 153 14.14 2.88 -2.79
N ALA A 154 13.94 2.21 -1.65
CA ALA A 154 13.23 2.76 -0.50
C ALA A 154 13.77 4.12 -0.02
N HIS A 155 15.10 4.27 0.00
CA HIS A 155 15.77 5.53 0.37
C HIS A 155 15.46 6.66 -0.63
N ASN A 156 15.49 6.37 -1.93
CA ASN A 156 15.18 7.35 -2.96
C ASN A 156 13.71 7.79 -2.90
N THR A 157 12.81 6.85 -2.60
CA THR A 157 11.39 7.14 -2.36
C THR A 157 11.20 8.11 -1.20
N ASP A 158 11.77 7.81 -0.03
CA ASP A 158 11.66 8.67 1.16
C ASP A 158 12.20 10.08 0.89
N ARG A 159 13.39 10.16 0.30
CA ARG A 159 14.01 11.44 -0.08
C ARG A 159 13.11 12.23 -1.04
N ALA A 160 12.64 11.61 -2.10
CA ALA A 160 11.79 12.27 -3.11
C ALA A 160 10.49 12.81 -2.49
N ILE A 161 9.80 12.02 -1.67
CA ILE A 161 8.57 12.43 -1.01
C ILE A 161 8.80 13.61 -0.06
N ARG A 162 9.86 13.56 0.76
CA ARG A 162 10.22 14.67 1.66
C ARG A 162 10.49 15.96 0.88
N GLU A 163 11.26 15.87 -0.20
CA GLU A 163 11.53 17.02 -1.08
C GLU A 163 10.24 17.58 -1.68
N MET A 164 9.35 16.72 -2.21
CA MET A 164 8.08 17.13 -2.80
C MET A 164 7.17 17.85 -1.80
N LEU A 165 7.05 17.32 -0.57
CA LEU A 165 6.24 17.92 0.49
C LEU A 165 6.80 19.27 0.94
N VAL A 166 8.12 19.38 1.12
CA VAL A 166 8.81 20.63 1.51
C VAL A 166 8.65 21.69 0.40
N GLU A 167 8.88 21.35 -0.85
CA GLU A 167 8.73 22.28 -2.00
C GLU A 167 7.29 22.76 -2.15
N ALA A 168 6.31 21.91 -1.87
CA ALA A 168 4.91 22.30 -1.90
C ALA A 168 4.48 23.13 -0.69
N GLY A 169 5.27 23.18 0.38
CA GLY A 169 4.90 23.84 1.63
C GLY A 169 3.79 23.10 2.40
N VAL A 170 3.76 21.77 2.33
CA VAL A 170 2.85 20.93 3.11
C VAL A 170 3.45 20.69 4.48
N GLU A 171 2.69 21.00 5.53
CA GLU A 171 3.10 20.69 6.90
C GLU A 171 2.91 19.19 7.18
N VAL A 172 3.88 18.57 7.84
CA VAL A 172 3.84 17.14 8.21
C VAL A 172 3.76 16.96 9.71
N ILE A 173 2.83 16.11 10.17
CA ILE A 173 2.72 15.67 11.56
C ILE A 173 2.86 14.14 11.60
N SER A 174 4.01 13.65 12.07
CA SER A 174 4.26 12.22 12.31
C SER A 174 3.85 11.83 13.74
N ASP A 175 3.79 10.53 14.04
CA ASP A 175 3.34 10.00 15.33
C ASP A 175 1.95 10.55 15.71
N ALA A 176 1.04 10.51 14.77
CA ALA A 176 -0.26 11.16 14.85
C ALA A 176 -1.40 10.18 14.53
N PRO A 177 -1.67 9.18 15.38
CA PRO A 177 -2.90 8.41 15.25
C PRO A 177 -4.08 9.36 15.45
N LEU A 178 -4.99 9.40 14.47
CA LEU A 178 -6.12 10.33 14.46
C LEU A 178 -7.36 9.66 15.04
N VAL A 179 -8.06 10.37 15.93
CA VAL A 179 -9.36 9.95 16.47
C VAL A 179 -10.43 10.94 15.99
N PRO A 180 -11.28 10.58 15.01
CA PRO A 180 -12.27 11.48 14.47
C PRO A 180 -13.46 11.67 15.43
N LYS A 181 -14.04 12.87 15.42
CA LYS A 181 -15.32 13.18 16.06
C LYS A 181 -16.32 13.61 15.00
N VAL A 182 -17.26 12.72 14.75
CA VAL A 182 -18.32 12.91 13.75
C VAL A 182 -19.59 13.45 14.39
N LYS A 183 -20.18 14.45 13.75
CA LYS A 183 -21.50 14.98 14.07
C LYS A 183 -22.14 15.53 12.80
N ASP A 184 -23.45 15.31 12.62
CA ASP A 184 -24.23 15.81 11.48
C ASP A 184 -23.57 15.47 10.12
N LYS A 185 -23.16 14.21 9.93
CA LYS A 185 -22.47 13.70 8.74
C LYS A 185 -21.16 14.42 8.39
N GLN A 186 -20.47 14.98 9.35
CA GLN A 186 -19.18 15.64 9.13
C GLN A 186 -18.21 15.26 10.23
N ILE A 187 -16.96 15.07 9.88
CA ILE A 187 -15.86 15.08 10.83
C ILE A 187 -15.72 16.53 11.31
N ARG A 188 -16.04 16.78 12.57
CA ARG A 188 -15.95 18.11 13.17
C ARG A 188 -14.51 18.46 13.52
N TYR A 189 -13.76 17.46 13.98
CA TYR A 189 -12.35 17.57 14.29
C TYR A 189 -11.75 16.16 14.43
N VAL A 190 -10.44 16.11 14.45
CA VAL A 190 -9.68 14.92 14.84
C VAL A 190 -8.78 15.25 16.03
N ASP A 191 -8.63 14.29 16.92
CA ASP A 191 -7.74 14.39 18.08
C ASP A 191 -6.47 13.56 17.87
N ILE A 192 -5.35 14.11 18.26
CA ILE A 192 -4.07 13.39 18.44
C ILE A 192 -3.81 13.38 19.95
N GLU A 193 -4.32 12.35 20.63
CA GLU A 193 -4.36 12.28 22.09
C GLU A 193 -2.98 12.40 22.72
N ALA A 194 -2.00 11.66 22.19
CA ALA A 194 -0.61 11.69 22.69
C ALA A 194 0.04 13.08 22.66
N ARG A 195 -0.52 14.03 21.89
CA ARG A 195 -0.02 15.40 21.74
C ARG A 195 -0.94 16.44 22.34
N GLN A 196 -2.08 16.04 22.87
CA GLN A 196 -3.16 16.95 23.27
C GLN A 196 -3.43 18.01 22.18
N LEU A 197 -3.53 17.54 20.93
CA LEU A 197 -3.72 18.38 19.75
C LEU A 197 -5.04 18.01 19.06
N ARG A 198 -5.91 19.00 18.89
CA ARG A 198 -7.15 18.91 18.14
C ARG A 198 -7.03 19.69 16.85
N ILE A 199 -7.35 19.03 15.73
CA ILE A 199 -7.28 19.62 14.40
C ILE A 199 -8.67 19.71 13.80
N PHE A 200 -9.03 20.91 13.37
CA PHE A 200 -10.24 21.20 12.59
C PHE A 200 -9.82 21.38 11.13
N ALA A 201 -10.48 20.68 10.23
CA ALA A 201 -10.27 20.84 8.79
C ALA A 201 -11.61 21.01 8.06
N SER A 202 -11.62 21.74 6.96
CA SER A 202 -12.80 21.85 6.09
C SER A 202 -12.98 20.59 5.26
N ALA A 203 -11.88 19.95 4.82
CA ALA A 203 -11.88 18.67 4.12
C ALA A 203 -10.86 17.71 4.74
N TYR A 204 -11.24 16.44 4.83
CA TYR A 204 -10.41 15.33 5.31
C TYR A 204 -10.18 14.35 4.16
N ILE A 205 -8.96 13.83 4.05
CA ILE A 205 -8.61 12.79 3.07
C ILE A 205 -7.96 11.65 3.83
N ASP A 206 -8.60 10.48 3.82
CA ASP A 206 -7.99 9.24 4.28
C ASP A 206 -7.17 8.63 3.15
N ALA A 207 -5.88 8.49 3.36
CA ALA A 207 -4.93 7.88 2.45
C ALA A 207 -4.15 6.74 3.13
N THR A 208 -4.74 6.16 4.19
CA THR A 208 -4.21 4.96 4.82
C THR A 208 -4.47 3.74 3.96
N GLN A 209 -3.70 2.68 4.16
CA GLN A 209 -3.83 1.45 3.36
C GLN A 209 -5.15 0.71 3.61
N ASP A 210 -5.74 0.94 4.78
CA ASP A 210 -6.84 0.21 5.40
C ASP A 210 -8.07 1.09 5.70
N ALA A 211 -8.12 2.32 5.15
CA ALA A 211 -9.17 3.31 5.41
C ALA A 211 -9.41 3.60 6.90
N GLN A 212 -8.35 3.65 7.70
CA GLN A 212 -8.41 3.79 9.15
C GLN A 212 -9.28 4.97 9.61
N LEU A 213 -9.05 6.18 9.07
CA LEU A 213 -9.82 7.37 9.44
C LEU A 213 -11.28 7.24 9.05
N ALA A 214 -11.57 6.65 7.88
CA ALA A 214 -12.94 6.49 7.38
C ALA A 214 -13.71 5.47 8.24
N ILE A 215 -13.09 4.35 8.58
CA ILE A 215 -13.68 3.31 9.45
C ILE A 215 -13.94 3.89 10.84
N ASP A 216 -12.98 4.58 11.41
CA ASP A 216 -13.11 5.23 12.72
C ASP A 216 -14.17 6.36 12.70
N ALA A 217 -14.42 6.97 11.54
CA ALA A 217 -15.51 7.93 11.32
C ALA A 217 -16.88 7.25 11.06
N GLY A 218 -16.94 5.91 10.99
CA GLY A 218 -18.15 5.14 10.79
C GLY A 218 -18.57 4.96 9.33
N VAL A 219 -17.63 5.03 8.38
CA VAL A 219 -17.89 4.66 6.98
C VAL A 219 -17.97 3.14 6.86
N PRO A 220 -19.05 2.57 6.32
CA PRO A 220 -19.16 1.15 6.08
C PRO A 220 -18.17 0.67 5.02
N TYR A 221 -17.75 -0.57 5.12
CA TYR A 221 -16.76 -1.19 4.22
C TYR A 221 -17.05 -2.66 3.96
N TRP A 222 -16.54 -3.18 2.87
CA TRP A 222 -16.46 -4.59 2.55
C TRP A 222 -15.11 -5.17 3.00
N GLN A 223 -15.13 -6.42 3.43
CA GLN A 223 -13.93 -7.20 3.74
C GLN A 223 -13.59 -8.13 2.58
N GLY A 224 -12.30 -8.31 2.32
CA GLY A 224 -11.86 -9.22 1.26
C GLY A 224 -12.57 -8.95 -0.07
N PHE A 225 -13.12 -10.00 -0.66
CA PHE A 225 -13.93 -9.92 -1.89
C PHE A 225 -15.44 -9.99 -1.62
N GLU A 226 -15.91 -9.60 -0.44
CA GLU A 226 -17.31 -9.58 -0.05
C GLU A 226 -18.19 -8.83 -1.06
N SER A 227 -17.69 -7.73 -1.63
CA SER A 227 -18.41 -6.95 -2.65
C SER A 227 -18.66 -7.73 -3.94
N GLN A 228 -17.85 -8.75 -4.25
CA GLN A 228 -18.10 -9.67 -5.36
C GLN A 228 -19.12 -10.74 -5.00
N ASP A 229 -18.98 -11.36 -3.84
CA ASP A 229 -19.88 -12.34 -3.25
C ASP A 229 -19.69 -12.40 -1.74
N ALA A 230 -20.78 -12.40 -0.96
CA ALA A 230 -20.73 -12.40 0.49
C ALA A 230 -19.94 -13.59 1.09
N SER A 231 -19.90 -14.73 0.38
CA SER A 231 -19.11 -15.89 0.79
C SER A 231 -17.59 -15.68 0.68
N LEU A 232 -17.16 -14.60 0.02
CA LEU A 232 -15.76 -14.26 -0.20
C LEU A 232 -15.23 -13.20 0.78
N ALA A 233 -15.97 -12.87 1.84
CA ALA A 233 -15.57 -11.89 2.85
C ALA A 233 -14.23 -12.24 3.52
N ASP A 234 -13.92 -13.53 3.68
CA ASP A 234 -12.64 -13.98 4.24
C ASP A 234 -11.59 -14.35 3.16
N SER A 235 -11.85 -14.03 1.90
CA SER A 235 -10.96 -14.29 0.77
C SER A 235 -10.27 -13.01 0.33
N THR A 236 -8.94 -13.02 0.33
CA THR A 236 -8.10 -11.87 -0.01
C THR A 236 -7.09 -12.21 -1.10
N LEU A 237 -6.45 -11.21 -1.66
CA LEU A 237 -5.22 -11.39 -2.44
C LEU A 237 -4.08 -11.79 -1.51
N SER A 238 -3.06 -12.47 -2.04
CA SER A 238 -1.87 -12.79 -1.26
C SER A 238 -1.18 -11.51 -0.76
N VAL A 239 -0.58 -11.58 0.43
CA VAL A 239 0.38 -10.59 0.89
C VAL A 239 1.80 -10.99 0.45
N SER A 240 2.74 -10.05 0.40
CA SER A 240 4.14 -10.34 0.09
C SER A 240 5.08 -9.81 1.16
N ILE A 241 6.17 -10.51 1.36
CA ILE A 241 7.42 -9.90 1.81
C ILE A 241 8.24 -9.61 0.55
N VAL A 242 8.73 -8.39 0.41
CA VAL A 242 9.58 -7.96 -0.71
C VAL A 242 10.96 -7.64 -0.17
N PRO A 243 11.81 -8.66 0.08
CA PRO A 243 13.10 -8.45 0.69
C PRO A 243 14.06 -7.71 -0.23
N VAL A 244 15.05 -7.06 0.40
CA VAL A 244 16.27 -6.64 -0.26
C VAL A 244 17.34 -7.69 0.03
N ILE A 245 17.99 -8.21 -1.01
CA ILE A 245 18.97 -9.28 -0.90
C ILE A 245 20.34 -8.74 -1.32
N SER A 246 21.32 -8.84 -0.43
CA SER A 246 22.72 -8.54 -0.72
C SER A 246 23.54 -9.82 -0.94
N GLY A 247 24.71 -9.70 -1.53
CA GLY A 247 25.56 -10.84 -1.83
C GLY A 247 25.05 -11.78 -2.93
N LEU A 248 23.92 -11.45 -3.56
CA LEU A 248 23.29 -12.20 -4.64
C LEU A 248 23.19 -11.31 -5.87
N THR A 249 23.64 -11.81 -7.03
CA THR A 249 23.53 -11.10 -8.30
C THR A 249 22.45 -11.70 -9.19
N ILE A 250 21.99 -10.94 -10.18
CA ILE A 250 21.05 -11.45 -11.18
C ILE A 250 21.64 -12.60 -11.99
N ASP A 251 22.95 -12.61 -12.20
CA ASP A 251 23.64 -13.69 -12.93
C ASP A 251 23.72 -14.97 -12.09
N ASP A 252 23.83 -14.87 -10.76
CA ASP A 252 23.73 -16.03 -9.85
C ASP A 252 22.32 -16.65 -9.92
N ILE A 253 21.28 -15.83 -9.93
CA ILE A 253 19.89 -16.33 -10.06
C ILE A 253 19.68 -16.99 -11.42
N LYS A 254 20.15 -16.39 -12.51
CA LYS A 254 20.11 -16.99 -13.86
C LYS A 254 20.89 -18.30 -13.93
N TYR A 255 22.06 -18.35 -13.28
CA TYR A 255 22.85 -19.57 -13.20
C TYR A 255 22.09 -20.66 -12.44
N LEU A 256 21.53 -20.35 -11.27
CA LEU A 256 20.73 -21.28 -10.48
C LEU A 256 19.53 -21.79 -11.28
N GLU A 257 18.75 -20.90 -11.91
CA GLU A 257 17.60 -21.28 -12.73
C GLU A 257 17.99 -22.27 -13.83
N ARG A 258 19.06 -21.97 -14.60
CA ARG A 258 19.53 -22.86 -15.67
C ARG A 258 20.03 -24.18 -15.14
N SER A 259 20.73 -24.18 -14.01
CA SER A 259 21.23 -25.40 -13.37
C SER A 259 20.05 -26.32 -13.01
N LEU A 260 19.01 -25.77 -12.39
CA LEU A 260 17.80 -26.51 -12.06
C LEU A 260 17.04 -26.99 -13.31
N GLN A 261 16.94 -26.16 -14.35
CA GLN A 261 16.31 -26.52 -15.62
C GLN A 261 17.07 -27.62 -16.37
N SER A 262 18.36 -27.81 -16.11
CA SER A 262 19.17 -28.86 -16.73
C SER A 262 18.99 -30.25 -16.10
N ASP A 263 18.26 -30.39 -15.00
CA ASP A 263 17.99 -31.66 -14.32
C ASP A 263 16.58 -32.18 -14.66
N PRO A 264 16.44 -33.14 -15.59
CA PRO A 264 15.13 -33.69 -16.00
C PRO A 264 14.39 -34.41 -14.87
N GLN A 265 15.12 -34.98 -13.89
CA GLN A 265 14.48 -35.68 -12.76
C GLN A 265 13.88 -34.69 -11.78
N LEU A 266 14.56 -33.58 -11.52
CA LEU A 266 14.03 -32.49 -10.71
C LEU A 266 12.82 -31.85 -11.39
N LEU A 267 12.91 -31.56 -12.69
CA LEU A 267 11.79 -30.98 -13.45
C LEU A 267 10.53 -31.86 -13.38
N ALA A 268 10.69 -33.18 -13.58
CA ALA A 268 9.57 -34.14 -13.48
C ALA A 268 8.92 -34.12 -12.07
N ARG A 269 9.70 -34.01 -11.02
CA ARG A 269 9.20 -33.92 -9.64
C ARG A 269 8.47 -32.61 -9.37
N ILE A 270 8.99 -31.48 -9.89
CA ILE A 270 8.32 -30.18 -9.80
C ILE A 270 6.99 -30.23 -10.55
N GLU A 271 6.98 -30.76 -11.76
CA GLU A 271 5.76 -30.90 -12.57
C GLU A 271 4.71 -31.78 -11.88
N GLU A 272 5.11 -32.91 -11.31
CA GLU A 272 4.23 -33.78 -10.51
C GLU A 272 3.63 -33.03 -9.31
N GLN A 273 4.42 -32.24 -8.61
CA GLN A 273 3.96 -31.45 -7.47
C GLN A 273 2.95 -30.37 -7.91
N ILE A 274 3.28 -29.64 -8.99
CA ILE A 274 2.39 -28.62 -9.57
C ILE A 274 1.05 -29.27 -9.98
N PHE A 275 1.10 -30.40 -10.70
CA PHE A 275 -0.09 -31.12 -11.13
C PHE A 275 -0.93 -31.59 -9.94
N ARG A 276 -0.30 -32.13 -8.93
CA ARG A 276 -0.97 -32.64 -7.71
C ARG A 276 -1.77 -31.56 -6.99
N PHE A 277 -1.27 -30.34 -6.90
CA PHE A 277 -1.88 -29.28 -6.12
C PHE A 277 -2.76 -28.31 -6.93
N HIS A 278 -2.51 -28.17 -8.23
CA HIS A 278 -3.23 -27.23 -9.09
C HIS A 278 -4.13 -27.89 -10.14
N GLY A 279 -4.09 -29.22 -10.25
CA GLY A 279 -4.86 -29.96 -11.26
C GLY A 279 -4.44 -29.63 -12.69
N VAL A 280 -5.22 -30.07 -13.67
CA VAL A 280 -4.86 -29.95 -15.10
C VAL A 280 -4.79 -28.49 -15.56
N GLU A 281 -5.79 -27.69 -15.26
CA GLU A 281 -5.90 -26.33 -15.78
C GLU A 281 -4.91 -25.37 -15.08
N GLY A 282 -4.79 -25.46 -13.75
CA GLY A 282 -3.81 -24.68 -13.01
C GLY A 282 -2.37 -25.04 -13.39
N SER A 283 -2.09 -26.32 -13.62
CA SER A 283 -0.77 -26.78 -14.10
C SER A 283 -0.41 -26.18 -15.45
N LYS A 284 -1.34 -26.16 -16.40
CA LYS A 284 -1.11 -25.55 -17.72
C LYS A 284 -0.72 -24.08 -17.59
N PHE A 285 -1.41 -23.31 -16.74
CA PHE A 285 -1.10 -21.91 -16.52
C PHE A 285 0.29 -21.73 -15.90
N ILE A 286 0.62 -22.49 -14.84
CA ILE A 286 1.93 -22.42 -14.16
C ILE A 286 3.06 -22.84 -15.11
N MET A 287 2.84 -23.90 -15.90
CA MET A 287 3.84 -24.47 -16.81
C MET A 287 4.02 -23.71 -18.12
N THR A 288 3.17 -22.71 -18.43
CA THR A 288 3.20 -21.98 -19.71
C THR A 288 4.59 -21.42 -20.06
N ASN A 289 5.37 -21.00 -19.05
CA ASN A 289 6.70 -20.42 -19.21
C ASN A 289 7.78 -21.24 -18.45
N PHE A 290 7.54 -22.55 -18.24
CA PHE A 290 8.40 -23.36 -17.39
C PHE A 290 9.84 -23.49 -17.90
N ASP A 291 10.01 -23.45 -19.21
CA ASP A 291 11.29 -23.49 -19.91
C ASP A 291 11.87 -22.10 -20.24
N LYS A 292 11.16 -21.04 -19.89
CA LYS A 292 11.61 -19.67 -20.20
C LYS A 292 12.65 -19.20 -19.19
N PRO A 293 13.76 -18.60 -19.67
CA PRO A 293 14.72 -17.97 -18.78
C PRO A 293 14.17 -16.68 -18.19
N ILE A 294 14.84 -16.18 -17.15
CA ILE A 294 14.60 -14.85 -16.60
C ILE A 294 14.67 -13.81 -17.73
N TYR A 295 13.60 -13.03 -17.86
CA TYR A 295 13.45 -12.01 -18.90
C TYR A 295 13.75 -10.63 -18.33
N GLN A 296 14.45 -9.80 -19.12
CA GLN A 296 14.82 -8.44 -18.76
C GLN A 296 14.05 -7.44 -19.64
N PRO A 297 12.87 -6.97 -19.21
CA PRO A 297 12.10 -5.96 -19.94
C PRO A 297 12.66 -4.53 -19.77
N TYR A 298 13.38 -4.26 -18.67
CA TYR A 298 13.98 -2.98 -18.33
C TYR A 298 15.44 -3.15 -17.93
N LEU A 299 16.26 -2.11 -18.06
CA LEU A 299 17.68 -2.20 -17.71
C LEU A 299 17.92 -2.51 -16.23
N ASP A 300 17.03 -2.04 -15.36
CA ASP A 300 17.05 -2.23 -13.91
C ASP A 300 16.07 -3.30 -13.42
N GLY A 301 15.19 -3.82 -14.29
CA GLY A 301 14.07 -4.69 -13.95
C GLY A 301 14.04 -6.02 -14.68
N TYR A 302 13.79 -7.12 -13.94
CA TYR A 302 13.77 -8.49 -14.41
C TYR A 302 12.48 -9.21 -14.01
N LEU A 303 12.04 -10.14 -14.86
CA LEU A 303 10.88 -11.00 -14.62
C LEU A 303 11.30 -12.46 -14.55
N VAL A 304 11.03 -13.13 -13.45
CA VAL A 304 11.11 -14.59 -13.32
C VAL A 304 9.84 -15.16 -13.92
N LEU A 305 9.96 -15.80 -15.07
CA LEU A 305 8.82 -16.36 -15.83
C LEU A 305 8.56 -17.84 -15.50
N SER A 306 9.60 -18.55 -15.09
CA SER A 306 9.57 -19.97 -14.78
C SER A 306 9.21 -20.24 -13.33
N ALA A 307 8.45 -21.31 -13.08
CA ALA A 307 8.17 -21.80 -11.73
C ALA A 307 9.28 -22.70 -11.16
N VAL A 308 10.40 -22.86 -11.86
CA VAL A 308 11.45 -23.84 -11.48
C VAL A 308 12.14 -23.48 -10.17
N LEU A 309 12.45 -22.19 -9.96
CA LEU A 309 13.07 -21.73 -8.69
C LEU A 309 12.15 -22.02 -7.49
N GLY A 310 10.90 -21.58 -7.58
CA GLY A 310 9.92 -21.84 -6.53
C GLY A 310 9.64 -23.33 -6.33
N GLY A 311 9.46 -24.08 -7.42
CA GLY A 311 9.25 -25.52 -7.36
C GLY A 311 10.40 -26.28 -6.70
N ALA A 312 11.64 -25.92 -7.01
CA ALA A 312 12.84 -26.50 -6.39
C ALA A 312 12.90 -26.16 -4.88
N TYR A 313 12.68 -24.88 -4.51
CA TYR A 313 12.61 -24.46 -3.11
C TYR A 313 11.59 -25.29 -2.33
N HIS A 314 10.35 -25.40 -2.85
CA HIS A 314 9.27 -26.13 -2.20
C HIS A 314 9.59 -27.63 -2.03
N LEU A 315 10.21 -28.25 -3.05
CA LEU A 315 10.65 -29.66 -2.96
C LEU A 315 11.74 -29.85 -1.90
N ASP A 316 12.75 -29.00 -1.87
CA ASP A 316 13.88 -29.10 -0.94
C ASP A 316 13.45 -28.88 0.51
N ARG A 317 12.47 -28.00 0.72
CA ARG A 317 11.87 -27.72 2.06
C ARG A 317 10.74 -28.65 2.43
N ASN A 318 10.35 -29.58 1.53
CA ASN A 318 9.19 -30.47 1.71
C ASN A 318 7.90 -29.71 2.02
N ILE A 319 7.70 -28.55 1.37
CA ILE A 319 6.51 -27.69 1.50
C ILE A 319 5.66 -27.88 0.22
N PRO A 320 4.33 -28.07 0.33
CA PRO A 320 3.46 -28.12 -0.84
C PRO A 320 3.57 -26.87 -1.73
N TYR A 321 3.70 -27.05 -3.05
CA TYR A 321 3.68 -25.93 -4.00
C TYR A 321 2.23 -25.47 -4.23
N THR A 322 1.67 -24.78 -3.24
CA THR A 322 0.27 -24.32 -3.26
C THR A 322 0.08 -23.15 -2.30
N PHE A 323 -0.94 -22.32 -2.59
CA PHE A 323 -1.42 -21.28 -1.69
C PHE A 323 -2.37 -21.77 -0.58
N SER A 324 -2.59 -23.08 -0.45
CA SER A 324 -3.63 -23.63 0.44
C SER A 324 -3.25 -23.64 1.92
N SER A 325 -1.98 -23.45 2.27
CA SER A 325 -1.55 -23.41 3.67
C SER A 325 -1.36 -21.96 4.14
N MET A 326 -2.18 -21.54 5.09
CA MET A 326 -2.03 -20.28 5.79
C MET A 326 -0.64 -20.23 6.46
N ASN A 327 0.00 -19.07 6.43
CA ASN A 327 1.32 -18.82 7.04
C ASN A 327 2.52 -19.59 6.43
N SER A 328 2.38 -20.29 5.30
CA SER A 328 3.53 -20.84 4.60
C SER A 328 3.91 -19.99 3.40
N LEU A 329 5.22 -19.82 3.22
CA LEU A 329 5.76 -19.14 2.06
C LEU A 329 5.37 -19.87 0.77
N PHE A 330 4.86 -19.13 -0.20
CA PHE A 330 4.78 -19.55 -1.58
C PHE A 330 5.79 -18.75 -2.40
N PHE A 331 6.80 -19.43 -2.94
CA PHE A 331 7.79 -18.82 -3.80
C PHE A 331 7.27 -18.80 -5.24
N ASP A 332 6.76 -17.65 -5.66
CA ASP A 332 6.12 -17.43 -6.96
C ASP A 332 7.10 -16.88 -8.02
N LYS A 333 6.65 -16.90 -9.24
CA LYS A 333 7.22 -16.15 -10.36
C LYS A 333 7.02 -14.66 -10.08
N ALA A 334 8.07 -13.84 -10.24
CA ALA A 334 7.99 -12.46 -9.83
C ALA A 334 8.98 -11.53 -10.49
N ASN A 335 8.84 -10.25 -10.18
CA ASN A 335 9.76 -9.21 -10.61
C ASN A 335 10.91 -9.03 -9.60
N ILE A 336 12.08 -8.69 -10.17
CA ILE A 336 13.31 -8.38 -9.44
C ILE A 336 13.79 -7.01 -9.90
N CYS A 337 14.16 -6.16 -8.97
CA CYS A 337 14.94 -4.95 -9.22
C CYS A 337 16.41 -5.20 -8.87
N ALA A 338 17.31 -4.75 -9.74
CA ALA A 338 18.73 -4.75 -9.48
C ALA A 338 19.19 -3.29 -9.23
N PHE A 339 19.82 -3.05 -8.09
CA PHE A 339 20.30 -1.73 -7.71
C PHE A 339 21.81 -1.54 -7.98
N GLU A 340 22.24 -0.27 -8.10
CA GLU A 340 23.64 0.08 -8.37
C GLU A 340 24.62 -0.40 -7.28
N ASP A 341 24.15 -0.55 -6.04
CA ASP A 341 24.94 -1.08 -4.92
C ASP A 341 25.11 -2.61 -4.95
N GLY A 342 24.56 -3.27 -5.97
CA GLY A 342 24.61 -4.71 -6.17
C GLY A 342 23.55 -5.48 -5.39
N SER A 343 22.66 -4.81 -4.64
CA SER A 343 21.54 -5.47 -3.98
C SER A 343 20.37 -5.71 -4.95
N LEU A 344 19.51 -6.67 -4.62
CA LEU A 344 18.30 -7.01 -5.38
C LEU A 344 17.07 -6.83 -4.50
N SER A 345 15.98 -6.27 -5.05
CA SER A 345 14.65 -6.38 -4.45
C SER A 345 13.84 -7.42 -5.21
N TRP A 346 13.24 -8.40 -4.52
CA TRP A 346 12.55 -9.52 -5.16
C TRP A 346 11.12 -9.70 -4.63
N ASN A 347 10.12 -9.40 -5.47
CA ASN A 347 8.70 -9.52 -5.10
C ASN A 347 8.13 -10.92 -5.48
N GLY A 348 8.74 -12.00 -4.96
CA GLY A 348 8.35 -13.39 -5.26
C GLY A 348 7.83 -14.17 -4.06
N PHE A 349 7.82 -13.60 -2.87
CA PHE A 349 7.60 -14.33 -1.63
C PHE A 349 6.22 -13.99 -1.06
N LEU A 350 5.27 -14.89 -1.33
CA LEU A 350 3.84 -14.68 -1.07
C LEU A 350 3.37 -15.49 0.12
N PHE A 351 2.40 -14.94 0.84
CA PHE A 351 1.67 -15.61 1.91
C PHE A 351 0.17 -15.46 1.68
N LYS A 352 -0.59 -16.53 1.90
CA LYS A 352 -2.04 -16.50 1.83
C LYS A 352 -2.60 -16.35 3.22
N LEU A 353 -3.27 -15.25 3.47
CA LEU A 353 -3.89 -14.92 4.75
C LEU A 353 -5.39 -14.73 4.57
N SER A 354 -6.14 -15.00 5.62
CA SER A 354 -7.54 -14.59 5.74
C SER A 354 -7.65 -13.09 5.99
N THR A 355 -8.82 -12.51 5.77
CA THR A 355 -9.08 -11.11 6.11
C THR A 355 -8.83 -10.85 7.60
N THR A 356 -9.26 -11.77 8.47
CA THR A 356 -9.02 -11.65 9.92
C THR A 356 -7.54 -11.57 10.28
N GLU A 357 -6.69 -12.38 9.64
CA GLU A 357 -5.23 -12.33 9.87
C GLU A 357 -4.61 -11.05 9.34
N ILE A 358 -5.08 -10.55 8.18
CA ILE A 358 -4.62 -9.27 7.64
C ILE A 358 -4.97 -8.13 8.61
N LEU A 359 -6.20 -8.07 9.13
CA LEU A 359 -6.61 -7.05 10.09
C LEU A 359 -5.76 -7.08 11.37
N GLN A 360 -5.33 -8.26 11.84
CA GLN A 360 -4.40 -8.37 12.97
C GLN A 360 -3.01 -7.82 12.64
N ILE A 361 -2.52 -8.03 11.41
CA ILE A 361 -1.26 -7.48 10.93
C ILE A 361 -1.33 -5.96 10.80
N GLU A 362 -2.44 -5.42 10.31
CA GLU A 362 -2.71 -3.98 10.24
C GLU A 362 -2.68 -3.33 11.62
N GLN A 363 -3.34 -3.94 12.61
CA GLN A 363 -3.27 -3.50 14.02
C GLN A 363 -1.86 -3.53 14.59
N ASN A 364 -0.95 -4.36 14.04
CA ASN A 364 0.47 -4.40 14.39
C ASN A 364 1.34 -3.59 13.41
N ASN A 365 0.81 -2.52 12.82
CA ASN A 365 1.51 -1.63 11.88
C ASN A 365 2.13 -2.36 10.69
N PHE A 366 1.41 -3.31 10.11
CA PHE A 366 1.81 -4.09 8.93
C PHE A 366 3.13 -4.87 9.08
N ARG A 367 3.56 -5.14 10.32
CA ARG A 367 4.81 -5.85 10.58
C ARG A 367 4.71 -7.32 10.21
N PRO A 368 5.78 -7.92 9.64
CA PRO A 368 5.85 -9.36 9.42
C PRO A 368 5.64 -10.13 10.71
N THR A 369 4.95 -11.27 10.62
CA THR A 369 4.83 -12.20 11.75
C THR A 369 6.13 -12.97 11.96
N GLU A 370 6.31 -13.57 13.15
CA GLU A 370 7.47 -14.44 13.42
C GLU A 370 7.57 -15.60 12.43
N SER A 371 6.45 -16.21 12.06
CA SER A 371 6.41 -17.27 11.04
C SER A 371 6.91 -16.80 9.68
N MET A 372 6.54 -15.59 9.26
CA MET A 372 7.02 -14.98 8.01
C MET A 372 8.53 -14.71 8.06
N LEU A 373 9.03 -14.19 9.19
CA LEU A 373 10.47 -13.96 9.39
C LEU A 373 11.27 -15.26 9.33
N ASN A 374 10.77 -16.33 9.95
CA ASN A 374 11.38 -17.65 9.89
C ASN A 374 11.45 -18.18 8.45
N SER A 375 10.38 -17.99 7.66
CA SER A 375 10.37 -18.36 6.24
C SER A 375 11.42 -17.60 5.42
N MET A 376 11.68 -16.32 5.74
CA MET A 376 12.73 -15.55 5.07
C MET A 376 14.15 -16.03 5.46
N ASN A 377 14.37 -16.41 6.71
CA ASN A 377 15.62 -17.02 7.14
C ASN A 377 15.87 -18.37 6.44
N GLU A 378 14.81 -19.18 6.26
CA GLU A 378 14.91 -20.44 5.50
C GLU A 378 15.21 -20.19 4.02
N LEU A 379 14.67 -19.13 3.41
CA LEU A 379 14.98 -18.72 2.05
C LEU A 379 16.46 -18.32 1.91
N GLU A 380 16.97 -17.50 2.84
CA GLU A 380 18.38 -17.10 2.89
C GLU A 380 19.28 -18.33 2.91
N PHE A 381 19.03 -19.22 3.84
CA PHE A 381 19.80 -20.47 3.96
C PHE A 381 19.74 -21.33 2.69
N TRP A 382 18.58 -21.44 2.04
CA TRP A 382 18.42 -22.18 0.80
C TRP A 382 19.22 -21.56 -0.34
N LEU A 383 19.22 -20.23 -0.48
CA LEU A 383 20.00 -19.53 -1.49
C LEU A 383 21.51 -19.70 -1.26
N GLN A 384 21.98 -19.59 -0.01
CA GLN A 384 23.36 -19.82 0.38
C GLN A 384 23.81 -21.24 0.03
N GLU A 385 22.99 -22.25 0.36
CA GLU A 385 23.27 -23.65 0.08
C GLU A 385 23.34 -23.94 -1.44
N LYS A 386 22.34 -23.44 -2.20
CA LYS A 386 22.26 -23.69 -3.65
C LYS A 386 23.38 -23.04 -4.46
N LEU A 387 23.86 -21.91 -4.00
CA LEU A 387 24.90 -21.13 -4.69
C LEU A 387 26.29 -21.30 -4.07
N GLY A 388 26.40 -21.96 -2.91
CA GLY A 388 27.67 -22.11 -2.18
C GLY A 388 28.22 -20.73 -1.75
N ASN A 389 27.36 -19.79 -1.37
CA ASN A 389 27.73 -18.42 -1.08
C ASN A 389 27.12 -17.96 0.27
N ASP A 390 27.89 -18.03 1.34
CA ASP A 390 27.50 -17.63 2.69
C ASP A 390 27.40 -16.10 2.88
N ALA A 391 27.76 -15.30 1.88
CA ALA A 391 27.65 -13.84 1.91
C ALA A 391 26.26 -13.31 1.50
N ILE A 392 25.35 -14.20 1.10
CA ILE A 392 23.98 -13.83 0.78
C ILE A 392 23.26 -13.49 2.08
N GLU A 393 22.64 -12.30 2.13
CA GLU A 393 21.85 -11.83 3.27
C GLU A 393 20.48 -11.34 2.77
N VAL A 394 19.41 -11.76 3.45
CA VAL A 394 18.01 -11.42 3.13
C VAL A 394 17.47 -10.41 4.14
N PHE A 395 17.35 -9.16 3.75
CA PHE A 395 16.81 -8.09 4.59
C PHE A 395 15.30 -7.97 4.42
N VAL A 396 14.56 -8.27 5.48
CA VAL A 396 13.10 -8.15 5.50
C VAL A 396 12.71 -6.70 5.74
N PRO A 397 11.84 -6.12 4.89
CA PRO A 397 11.36 -4.76 5.09
C PRO A 397 10.49 -4.66 6.36
N PRO A 398 10.39 -3.46 6.98
CA PRO A 398 9.65 -3.29 8.23
C PRO A 398 8.14 -3.49 8.09
N GLU A 399 7.56 -3.36 6.89
CA GLU A 399 6.16 -3.60 6.60
C GLU A 399 6.02 -4.67 5.51
N ILE A 400 4.95 -5.47 5.57
CA ILE A 400 4.59 -6.39 4.48
C ILE A 400 3.74 -5.67 3.44
N TYR A 401 3.78 -6.17 2.22
CA TYR A 401 2.90 -5.71 1.15
C TYR A 401 1.52 -6.37 1.27
N VAL A 402 0.57 -5.66 1.86
CA VAL A 402 -0.85 -6.02 1.84
C VAL A 402 -1.49 -5.42 0.58
N ARG A 403 -1.99 -6.29 -0.30
CA ARG A 403 -2.61 -5.84 -1.56
C ARG A 403 -4.01 -5.31 -1.37
N GLN A 404 -4.76 -5.92 -0.45
CA GLN A 404 -6.15 -5.58 -0.18
C GLN A 404 -6.58 -6.19 1.15
N SER A 405 -7.31 -5.43 1.94
CA SER A 405 -7.96 -5.88 3.17
C SER A 405 -9.42 -5.47 3.19
N VAL A 406 -9.68 -4.18 3.06
CA VAL A 406 -10.99 -3.57 3.06
C VAL A 406 -11.17 -2.62 1.87
N ASN A 407 -12.42 -2.39 1.48
CA ASN A 407 -12.81 -1.33 0.56
C ASN A 407 -14.05 -0.63 1.09
N VAL A 408 -14.05 0.70 1.15
CA VAL A 408 -15.22 1.45 1.61
C VAL A 408 -16.41 1.24 0.67
N SER A 409 -17.61 1.04 1.23
CA SER A 409 -18.81 0.70 0.47
C SER A 409 -19.77 1.87 0.26
N GLU A 410 -19.82 2.82 1.20
CA GLU A 410 -20.69 3.99 1.14
C GLU A 410 -19.95 5.20 0.54
N VAL A 411 -19.70 5.14 -0.76
CA VAL A 411 -19.15 6.22 -1.58
C VAL A 411 -20.22 6.79 -2.52
N VAL A 412 -19.95 7.93 -3.13
CA VAL A 412 -20.88 8.61 -4.05
C VAL A 412 -21.26 7.68 -5.20
N ASP A 413 -20.26 7.02 -5.81
CA ASP A 413 -20.44 6.02 -6.86
C ASP A 413 -19.25 5.05 -6.86
N THR A 414 -19.51 3.74 -6.68
CA THR A 414 -18.43 2.74 -6.66
C THR A 414 -17.91 2.49 -8.07
N LEU A 415 -16.60 2.24 -8.21
CA LEU A 415 -16.05 1.78 -9.47
C LEU A 415 -16.06 0.25 -9.48
N THR A 416 -16.93 -0.34 -10.29
CA THR A 416 -17.14 -1.78 -10.34
C THR A 416 -16.24 -2.46 -11.37
N GLY A 417 -15.96 -3.76 -11.19
CA GLY A 417 -15.25 -4.55 -12.20
C GLY A 417 -15.97 -4.60 -13.53
N ARG A 418 -17.31 -4.61 -13.51
CA ARG A 418 -18.14 -4.56 -14.72
C ARG A 418 -17.94 -3.26 -15.50
N GLU A 419 -17.94 -2.11 -14.82
CA GLU A 419 -17.67 -0.82 -15.47
C GLU A 419 -16.27 -0.77 -16.05
N ILE A 420 -15.26 -1.25 -15.31
CA ILE A 420 -13.89 -1.31 -15.82
C ILE A 420 -13.82 -2.10 -17.12
N VAL A 421 -14.48 -3.28 -17.22
CA VAL A 421 -14.56 -4.08 -18.46
C VAL A 421 -15.31 -3.34 -19.57
N GLN A 422 -16.25 -2.47 -19.23
CA GLN A 422 -17.03 -1.66 -20.18
C GLN A 422 -16.37 -0.35 -20.59
N GLY A 423 -15.13 -0.08 -20.13
CA GLY A 423 -14.38 1.12 -20.45
C GLY A 423 -14.32 2.16 -19.30
N GLY A 424 -14.86 1.79 -18.13
CA GLY A 424 -14.83 2.61 -16.92
C GLY A 424 -15.92 3.68 -16.88
N THR A 425 -15.69 4.68 -16.05
CA THR A 425 -16.59 5.81 -15.84
C THR A 425 -16.80 6.60 -17.14
N ALA A 426 -18.02 7.10 -17.38
CA ALA A 426 -18.32 7.92 -18.55
C ALA A 426 -17.39 9.15 -18.65
N PRO A 427 -16.98 9.59 -19.85
CA PRO A 427 -16.03 10.68 -20.03
C PRO A 427 -16.39 11.97 -19.31
N GLU A 428 -17.68 12.31 -19.24
CA GLU A 428 -18.19 13.50 -18.53
C GLU A 428 -17.91 13.46 -17.02
N ASN A 429 -17.87 12.26 -16.43
CA ASN A 429 -17.63 11.98 -15.01
C ASN A 429 -16.21 11.45 -14.75
N SER A 430 -15.27 11.67 -15.67
CA SER A 430 -13.92 11.15 -15.55
C SER A 430 -12.88 12.26 -15.46
N ILE A 431 -11.75 11.95 -14.80
CA ILE A 431 -10.59 12.84 -14.69
C ILE A 431 -9.37 12.32 -15.46
N GLY A 432 -9.39 11.05 -15.89
CA GLY A 432 -8.30 10.42 -16.63
C GLY A 432 -8.62 9.01 -17.05
N SER A 433 -7.65 8.34 -17.66
CA SER A 433 -7.72 6.95 -18.08
C SER A 433 -6.56 6.15 -17.50
N PHE A 434 -6.75 4.83 -17.37
CA PHE A 434 -5.73 3.91 -16.90
C PHE A 434 -5.90 2.54 -17.55
N SER A 435 -4.83 1.74 -17.57
CA SER A 435 -4.85 0.37 -18.04
C SER A 435 -3.98 -0.51 -17.16
N TYR A 436 -4.56 -1.56 -16.64
CA TYR A 436 -3.85 -2.59 -15.89
C TYR A 436 -4.63 -3.90 -15.92
N GLU A 437 -3.94 -5.04 -15.84
CA GLU A 437 -4.59 -6.34 -15.79
C GLU A 437 -5.36 -6.55 -14.48
N PHE A 438 -6.39 -7.41 -14.50
CA PHE A 438 -7.03 -7.90 -13.28
C PHE A 438 -6.08 -8.87 -12.57
N ASP A 439 -5.13 -8.32 -11.82
CA ASP A 439 -4.10 -9.11 -11.14
C ASP A 439 -4.60 -9.69 -9.81
N PHE A 440 -5.09 -10.92 -9.87
CA PHE A 440 -5.47 -11.71 -8.69
C PHE A 440 -4.26 -12.44 -8.09
N ARG A 441 -3.20 -11.72 -7.77
CA ARG A 441 -1.96 -12.29 -7.25
C ARG A 441 -2.20 -13.26 -6.10
N GLY A 442 -1.83 -14.52 -6.30
CA GLY A 442 -2.06 -15.62 -5.36
C GLY A 442 -3.47 -16.22 -5.42
N GLY A 443 -4.31 -15.75 -6.36
CA GLY A 443 -5.69 -16.19 -6.50
C GLY A 443 -6.63 -15.68 -5.39
N VAL A 444 -7.93 -15.81 -5.60
CA VAL A 444 -8.97 -15.54 -4.60
C VAL A 444 -9.72 -16.85 -4.38
N ASN A 445 -9.64 -17.41 -3.19
CA ASN A 445 -10.29 -18.69 -2.87
C ASN A 445 -11.81 -18.56 -3.03
N GLY A 446 -12.39 -19.46 -3.80
CA GLY A 446 -13.83 -19.48 -4.05
C GLY A 446 -14.30 -18.56 -5.21
N LEU A 447 -13.45 -17.70 -5.75
CA LEU A 447 -13.80 -16.88 -6.91
C LEU A 447 -13.90 -17.76 -8.16
N SER A 448 -15.10 -17.83 -8.74
CA SER A 448 -15.41 -18.68 -9.91
C SER A 448 -15.82 -17.81 -11.11
N ILE A 449 -14.89 -17.00 -11.60
CA ILE A 449 -15.08 -16.20 -12.82
C ILE A 449 -13.87 -16.37 -13.75
N SER A 450 -14.11 -16.23 -15.05
CA SER A 450 -13.02 -16.05 -16.01
C SER A 450 -12.44 -14.65 -15.87
N VAL A 451 -11.12 -14.54 -15.69
CA VAL A 451 -10.43 -13.24 -15.60
C VAL A 451 -10.54 -12.55 -16.96
N PRO A 452 -11.12 -11.33 -17.01
CA PRO A 452 -11.19 -10.58 -18.26
C PRO A 452 -9.80 -10.21 -18.77
N PRO A 453 -9.62 -9.98 -20.09
CA PRO A 453 -8.41 -9.38 -20.61
C PRO A 453 -8.09 -8.02 -19.97
N MET A 454 -6.85 -7.57 -20.10
CA MET A 454 -6.43 -6.27 -19.58
C MET A 454 -7.32 -5.15 -20.10
N PRO A 455 -8.01 -4.40 -19.22
CA PRO A 455 -8.91 -3.33 -19.61
C PRO A 455 -8.15 -2.02 -19.85
N ILE A 456 -8.78 -1.15 -20.65
CA ILE A 456 -8.47 0.27 -20.71
C ILE A 456 -9.74 0.99 -20.22
N PHE A 457 -9.64 1.75 -19.16
CA PHE A 457 -10.81 2.33 -18.52
C PHE A 457 -10.57 3.78 -18.07
N ASN A 458 -11.64 4.56 -18.06
CA ASN A 458 -11.65 5.89 -17.48
C ASN A 458 -12.02 5.79 -15.99
N PHE A 459 -11.56 6.75 -15.21
CA PHE A 459 -11.87 6.84 -13.78
C PHE A 459 -12.16 8.28 -13.37
N GLY A 460 -13.02 8.43 -12.36
CA GLY A 460 -13.41 9.71 -11.75
C GLY A 460 -12.88 9.84 -10.33
N ILE A 461 -13.56 10.66 -9.53
CA ILE A 461 -13.29 10.85 -8.09
C ILE A 461 -14.39 10.25 -7.22
N GLU A 462 -15.53 9.90 -7.78
CA GLU A 462 -16.76 9.60 -7.07
C GLU A 462 -16.64 8.34 -6.18
N ASN A 463 -15.81 7.37 -6.59
CA ASN A 463 -15.50 6.19 -5.78
C ASN A 463 -14.55 6.47 -4.60
N ALA A 464 -14.01 7.68 -4.52
CA ALA A 464 -13.19 8.14 -3.41
C ALA A 464 -13.94 9.09 -2.46
N LEU A 465 -15.19 9.51 -2.75
CA LEU A 465 -15.95 10.46 -1.96
C LEU A 465 -16.94 9.75 -1.04
N ALA A 466 -16.78 9.89 0.28
CA ALA A 466 -17.70 9.28 1.23
C ALA A 466 -19.12 9.85 1.08
N LYS A 467 -20.14 8.98 1.05
CA LYS A 467 -21.54 9.34 0.89
C LYS A 467 -22.21 9.73 2.21
N ASN A 468 -21.77 9.12 3.29
CA ASN A 468 -22.35 9.30 4.63
C ASN A 468 -21.56 10.29 5.51
N ILE A 469 -20.36 10.72 5.06
CA ILE A 469 -19.53 11.74 5.71
C ILE A 469 -19.17 12.81 4.67
N ASP A 470 -19.85 13.92 4.72
CA ASP A 470 -19.85 14.93 3.65
C ASP A 470 -18.49 15.57 3.36
N ASN A 471 -17.60 15.64 4.34
CA ASN A 471 -16.29 16.29 4.23
C ASN A 471 -15.10 15.31 4.21
N LEU A 472 -15.35 14.03 3.84
CA LEU A 472 -14.34 12.99 3.82
C LEU A 472 -14.19 12.40 2.41
N ALA A 473 -12.94 12.24 1.96
CA ALA A 473 -12.56 11.42 0.81
C ALA A 473 -11.60 10.31 1.24
N ILE A 474 -11.59 9.20 0.51
CA ILE A 474 -10.72 8.05 0.75
C ILE A 474 -9.94 7.75 -0.53
N VAL A 475 -8.60 7.84 -0.51
CA VAL A 475 -7.75 7.56 -1.66
C VAL A 475 -6.84 6.36 -1.40
N GLY A 476 -6.53 5.63 -2.45
CA GLY A 476 -5.68 4.45 -2.34
C GLY A 476 -6.46 3.16 -2.49
N ARG A 477 -5.84 2.05 -2.12
CA ARG A 477 -6.39 0.71 -2.36
C ARG A 477 -7.68 0.40 -1.59
N ALA A 478 -7.95 1.14 -0.54
CA ALA A 478 -9.17 1.00 0.27
C ALA A 478 -10.35 1.86 -0.22
N SER A 479 -10.20 2.62 -1.30
CA SER A 479 -11.30 3.38 -1.92
C SER A 479 -12.46 2.49 -2.34
N GLY A 480 -13.56 3.06 -2.80
CA GLY A 480 -14.78 2.37 -3.21
C GLY A 480 -14.64 1.60 -4.52
N TYR A 481 -13.76 0.59 -4.54
CA TYR A 481 -13.67 -0.40 -5.59
C TYR A 481 -14.56 -1.58 -5.26
N GLU A 482 -15.39 -2.02 -6.21
CA GLU A 482 -16.37 -3.09 -5.99
C GLU A 482 -16.07 -4.32 -6.87
N GLY A 483 -16.21 -5.50 -6.29
CA GLY A 483 -16.02 -6.76 -6.97
C GLY A 483 -14.59 -6.94 -7.46
N ILE A 484 -14.42 -7.36 -8.71
CA ILE A 484 -13.08 -7.58 -9.27
C ILE A 484 -12.28 -6.29 -9.52
N ALA A 485 -12.94 -5.11 -9.47
CA ALA A 485 -12.24 -3.83 -9.55
C ALA A 485 -11.14 -3.68 -8.49
N VAL A 486 -11.30 -4.32 -7.34
CA VAL A 486 -10.29 -4.37 -6.27
C VAL A 486 -8.92 -4.81 -6.79
N SER A 487 -8.85 -5.76 -7.73
CA SER A 487 -7.59 -6.27 -8.27
C SER A 487 -6.84 -5.28 -9.18
N VAL A 488 -7.53 -4.28 -9.71
CA VAL A 488 -6.97 -3.16 -10.48
C VAL A 488 -6.80 -1.93 -9.58
N GLY A 489 -7.80 -1.65 -8.75
CA GLY A 489 -7.85 -0.50 -7.84
C GLY A 489 -6.76 -0.48 -6.76
N ARG A 490 -6.08 -1.62 -6.52
CA ARG A 490 -4.93 -1.70 -5.60
C ARG A 490 -3.62 -1.14 -6.19
N ILE A 491 -3.58 -0.81 -7.48
CA ILE A 491 -2.36 -0.37 -8.15
C ILE A 491 -2.01 1.05 -7.74
N ASN A 492 -0.77 1.22 -7.27
CA ASN A 492 -0.32 2.48 -6.69
C ASN A 492 -0.37 3.63 -7.70
N THR A 493 -0.12 3.36 -8.98
CA THR A 493 -0.08 4.37 -10.03
C THR A 493 -1.46 5.01 -10.25
N VAL A 494 -2.53 4.21 -10.47
CA VAL A 494 -3.89 4.76 -10.65
C VAL A 494 -4.38 5.49 -9.39
N ASN A 495 -4.06 4.95 -8.21
CA ASN A 495 -4.40 5.59 -6.94
C ASN A 495 -3.67 6.93 -6.76
N THR A 496 -2.43 7.04 -7.24
CA THR A 496 -1.67 8.29 -7.22
C THR A 496 -2.28 9.33 -8.16
N TYR A 497 -2.74 8.90 -9.35
CA TYR A 497 -3.47 9.76 -10.28
C TYR A 497 -4.77 10.29 -9.66
N GLN A 498 -5.55 9.39 -9.06
CA GLN A 498 -6.78 9.77 -8.36
C GLN A 498 -6.50 10.65 -7.14
N GLY A 499 -5.46 10.34 -6.36
CA GLY A 499 -5.03 11.15 -5.21
C GLY A 499 -4.73 12.59 -5.60
N GLN A 500 -4.05 12.80 -6.73
CA GLN A 500 -3.84 14.15 -7.29
C GLN A 500 -5.17 14.86 -7.56
N GLY A 501 -6.16 14.17 -8.15
CA GLY A 501 -7.49 14.70 -8.41
C GLY A 501 -8.26 15.03 -7.12
N ILE A 502 -8.20 14.14 -6.14
CA ILE A 502 -8.87 14.33 -4.83
C ILE A 502 -8.27 15.53 -4.07
N GLY A 503 -6.96 15.75 -4.17
CA GLY A 503 -6.33 16.95 -3.60
C GLY A 503 -6.92 18.24 -4.20
N VAL A 504 -7.11 18.27 -5.52
CA VAL A 504 -7.78 19.40 -6.21
C VAL A 504 -9.24 19.50 -5.78
N ALA A 505 -9.98 18.38 -5.67
CA ALA A 505 -11.37 18.37 -5.21
C ALA A 505 -11.50 18.96 -3.80
N ALA A 506 -10.64 18.59 -2.87
CA ALA A 506 -10.62 19.13 -1.52
C ALA A 506 -10.39 20.64 -1.50
N ALA A 507 -9.44 21.13 -2.31
CA ALA A 507 -9.18 22.55 -2.43
C ALA A 507 -10.35 23.34 -3.05
N LEU A 508 -11.00 22.78 -4.07
CA LEU A 508 -12.21 23.38 -4.66
C LEU A 508 -13.36 23.45 -3.67
N ALA A 509 -13.55 22.40 -2.86
CA ALA A 509 -14.56 22.37 -1.80
C ALA A 509 -14.32 23.49 -0.78
N VAL A 510 -13.08 23.67 -0.34
CA VAL A 510 -12.67 24.74 0.58
C VAL A 510 -12.93 26.12 -0.05
N GLN A 511 -12.50 26.34 -1.28
CA GLN A 511 -12.64 27.64 -1.99
C GLN A 511 -14.09 28.01 -2.26
N SER A 512 -14.96 27.02 -2.43
CA SER A 512 -16.39 27.21 -2.72
C SER A 512 -17.27 27.14 -1.47
N GLU A 513 -16.68 26.86 -0.29
CA GLU A 513 -17.38 26.67 0.99
C GLU A 513 -18.47 25.59 0.94
N VAL A 514 -18.18 24.49 0.23
CA VAL A 514 -19.07 23.32 0.09
C VAL A 514 -18.40 22.06 0.60
N SER A 515 -19.17 21.00 0.79
CA SER A 515 -18.64 19.68 1.14
C SER A 515 -17.90 19.04 -0.05
N ILE A 516 -16.83 18.26 0.24
CA ILE A 516 -16.02 17.63 -0.82
C ILE A 516 -16.84 16.67 -1.69
N ASN A 517 -17.83 15.98 -1.10
CA ASN A 517 -18.72 15.07 -1.83
C ASN A 517 -19.69 15.79 -2.80
N SER A 518 -19.75 17.11 -2.78
CA SER A 518 -20.47 17.93 -3.76
C SER A 518 -19.65 18.30 -5.00
N ILE A 519 -18.35 18.06 -4.96
CA ILE A 519 -17.45 18.30 -6.10
C ILE A 519 -17.58 17.15 -7.09
N VAL A 520 -17.65 17.48 -8.38
CA VAL A 520 -17.78 16.51 -9.46
C VAL A 520 -16.50 16.42 -10.29
N SER A 521 -16.26 15.26 -10.89
CA SER A 521 -15.07 14.98 -11.70
C SER A 521 -14.82 16.02 -12.79
N SER A 522 -15.86 16.57 -13.43
CA SER A 522 -15.67 17.58 -14.48
C SER A 522 -15.05 18.90 -13.99
N GLN A 523 -15.37 19.34 -12.76
CA GLN A 523 -14.74 20.52 -12.14
C GLN A 523 -13.26 20.26 -11.85
N VAL A 524 -12.96 19.08 -11.29
CA VAL A 524 -11.60 18.65 -10.99
C VAL A 524 -10.77 18.58 -12.28
N ARG A 525 -11.30 17.94 -13.32
CA ARG A 525 -10.66 17.84 -14.63
C ARG A 525 -10.33 19.21 -15.21
N GLN A 526 -11.32 20.11 -15.28
CA GLN A 526 -11.10 21.46 -15.80
C GLN A 526 -10.01 22.20 -15.02
N THR A 527 -9.98 22.03 -13.70
CA THR A 527 -8.96 22.65 -12.86
C THR A 527 -7.58 22.06 -13.12
N LEU A 528 -7.49 20.72 -13.21
CA LEU A 528 -6.23 20.04 -13.56
C LEU A 528 -5.70 20.46 -14.93
N GLU A 529 -6.56 20.57 -15.94
CA GLU A 529 -6.20 21.06 -17.27
C GLU A 529 -5.66 22.49 -17.21
N ASN A 530 -6.30 23.36 -16.45
CA ASN A 530 -5.83 24.75 -16.27
C ASN A 530 -4.48 24.80 -15.52
N MET A 531 -4.30 23.98 -14.48
CA MET A 531 -3.05 23.97 -13.70
C MET A 531 -1.87 23.38 -14.46
N THR A 532 -2.11 22.43 -15.36
CA THR A 532 -1.04 21.70 -16.06
C THR A 532 -0.81 22.19 -17.49
N GLY A 533 -1.78 22.87 -18.09
CA GLY A 533 -1.77 23.21 -19.52
C GLY A 533 -1.97 22.00 -20.45
N LEU A 534 -2.33 20.83 -19.89
CA LEU A 534 -2.59 19.61 -20.64
C LEU A 534 -4.10 19.41 -20.80
N THR A 535 -4.51 18.72 -21.86
CA THR A 535 -5.91 18.33 -22.08
C THR A 535 -6.10 16.87 -21.74
N THR A 536 -7.14 16.56 -20.98
CA THR A 536 -7.51 15.19 -20.67
C THR A 536 -8.02 14.47 -21.91
N GLN A 537 -7.51 13.28 -22.15
CA GLN A 537 -8.01 12.37 -23.18
C GLN A 537 -8.56 11.12 -22.53
N PHE A 538 -9.62 10.56 -23.13
CA PHE A 538 -10.30 9.38 -22.62
C PHE A 538 -10.08 8.22 -23.55
N TYR A 539 -9.52 7.13 -23.00
CA TYR A 539 -9.16 5.94 -23.78
C TYR A 539 -9.98 4.72 -23.39
N GLY A 540 -10.90 4.86 -22.42
CA GLY A 540 -11.76 3.77 -21.98
C GLY A 540 -12.55 3.16 -23.13
N VAL A 541 -12.44 1.86 -23.30
CA VAL A 541 -13.13 1.09 -24.32
C VAL A 541 -13.66 -0.21 -23.71
N GLU A 542 -14.76 -0.72 -24.25
CA GLU A 542 -15.28 -2.01 -23.84
C GLU A 542 -14.30 -3.13 -24.19
N THR A 543 -13.85 -3.85 -23.15
CA THR A 543 -12.90 -4.96 -23.28
C THR A 543 -13.67 -6.23 -23.59
N SER A 544 -13.39 -6.85 -24.75
CA SER A 544 -13.98 -8.14 -25.17
C SER A 544 -15.50 -8.19 -24.98
N PRO A 545 -16.30 -7.59 -25.91
CA PRO A 545 -17.77 -7.53 -25.80
C PRO A 545 -18.44 -8.88 -25.65
N GLU A 546 -17.77 -9.95 -26.11
CA GLU A 546 -18.24 -11.36 -26.07
C GLU A 546 -18.14 -12.00 -24.68
N ILE A 547 -17.44 -11.38 -23.71
CA ILE A 547 -17.32 -11.94 -22.35
C ILE A 547 -18.67 -11.85 -21.64
N ASP A 548 -19.08 -12.96 -21.03
CA ASP A 548 -20.23 -12.98 -20.12
C ASP A 548 -19.90 -12.17 -18.86
N LYS A 549 -20.54 -11.01 -18.74
CA LYS A 549 -20.38 -10.08 -17.60
C LYS A 549 -21.39 -10.33 -16.49
N THR A 550 -22.23 -11.35 -16.61
CA THR A 550 -23.35 -11.59 -15.66
C THR A 550 -22.85 -11.79 -14.23
N ASN A 551 -21.69 -12.45 -14.07
CA ASN A 551 -21.09 -12.75 -12.77
C ASN A 551 -19.95 -11.79 -12.37
N ILE A 552 -19.74 -10.71 -13.12
CA ILE A 552 -18.74 -9.68 -12.80
C ILE A 552 -19.44 -8.51 -12.09
N ARG A 553 -19.00 -8.21 -10.90
CA ARG A 553 -19.39 -7.01 -10.14
C ARG A 553 -18.24 -6.01 -10.10
#